data_9937a8f70664d244e16e0d29ab2443ed
#
_entry.id   9937a8f70664d244e16e0d29ab2443ed
#
_cell.length_a   1.000
_cell.length_b   1.000
_cell.length_c   1.000
_cell.angle_alpha   90.00
_cell.angle_beta   90.00
_cell.angle_gamma   90.00
#
_symmetry.space_group_name_H-M   'P 1'
#
loop_
_entity.id
_entity.type
_entity.pdbx_description
1 polymer ?
#
loop_
_entity_poly.entity_id
_entity_poly.type
_entity_poly.pdbx_seq_one_letter_code
_entity_poly.pdbx_strand_id
1 'polypeptide(L)'
;VSEAYLQESIGPVVLGRDPHDREAIFQELWTIDRHEAFFPVFLPGPVDVALWDICAKEAGLPLYKYIGACRDSLPVYASGNFHGTVKEYVDEALYYQSKGIPGYKAHPGGPVSFDMEVHQAIRDAVGPDYLLMTDPVGDYTINEAVTVGRQLERLNYKWFEEPFRDFELYKYTELCRTLDIPIAATETTRGCHWGVAQV
;
A
#
# COMPACT_ATOMS: atom_id res chain seq x y z
N VAL A 1 0.44 23.33 -6.59
CA VAL A 1 1.13 23.15 -5.30
C VAL A 1 2.36 22.25 -5.50
N SER A 2 2.25 21.08 -6.09
CA SER A 2 3.39 20.15 -6.29
C SER A 2 4.49 20.72 -7.19
N GLU A 3 4.12 21.45 -8.24
CA GLU A 3 5.08 22.10 -9.14
C GLU A 3 5.91 23.18 -8.43
N ALA A 4 5.29 24.01 -7.59
CA ALA A 4 6.00 25.02 -6.83
C ALA A 4 7.03 24.41 -5.88
N TYR A 5 6.68 23.34 -5.15
CA TYR A 5 7.63 22.63 -4.30
C TYR A 5 8.79 22.02 -5.11
N LEU A 6 8.50 21.44 -6.28
CA LEU A 6 9.54 20.89 -7.14
C LEU A 6 10.50 21.98 -7.65
N GLN A 7 9.98 23.14 -8.02
CA GLN A 7 10.80 24.22 -8.56
C GLN A 7 11.54 25.01 -7.48
N GLU A 8 10.89 25.33 -6.37
CA GLU A 8 11.38 26.28 -5.38
C GLU A 8 12.14 25.63 -4.22
N SER A 9 11.81 24.38 -3.88
CA SER A 9 12.40 23.71 -2.71
C SER A 9 13.27 22.51 -3.09
N ILE A 10 12.78 21.64 -3.97
CA ILE A 10 13.49 20.39 -4.34
C ILE A 10 14.50 20.63 -5.46
N GLY A 11 14.11 21.38 -6.48
CA GLY A 11 14.97 21.69 -7.64
C GLY A 11 16.33 22.27 -7.28
N PRO A 12 16.40 23.28 -6.41
CA PRO A 12 17.68 23.83 -5.96
C PRO A 12 18.63 22.83 -5.30
N VAL A 13 18.09 21.80 -4.66
CA VAL A 13 18.86 20.73 -4.01
C VAL A 13 19.37 19.71 -5.01
N VAL A 14 18.59 19.41 -6.05
CA VAL A 14 18.86 18.27 -6.95
C VAL A 14 19.54 18.69 -8.23
N LEU A 15 19.19 19.86 -8.79
CA LEU A 15 19.70 20.29 -10.09
C LEU A 15 21.21 20.55 -10.07
N GLY A 16 21.91 19.91 -11.01
CA GLY A 16 23.37 20.04 -11.16
C GLY A 16 24.18 19.16 -10.18
N ARG A 17 23.52 18.33 -9.39
CA ARG A 17 24.22 17.36 -8.53
C ARG A 17 24.43 16.02 -9.24
N ASP A 18 25.42 15.29 -8.75
CA ASP A 18 25.64 13.91 -9.16
C ASP A 18 24.48 13.03 -8.65
N PRO A 19 23.77 12.33 -9.54
CA PRO A 19 22.68 11.42 -9.12
C PRO A 19 23.16 10.25 -8.26
N HIS A 20 24.47 9.95 -8.22
CA HIS A 20 25.03 8.94 -7.33
C HIS A 20 25.08 9.38 -5.86
N ASP A 21 25.02 10.69 -5.59
CA ASP A 21 24.99 11.24 -4.22
C ASP A 21 23.59 11.16 -3.58
N ARG A 22 22.81 10.13 -3.91
CA ARG A 22 21.39 9.98 -3.50
C ARG A 22 21.16 10.14 -2.00
N GLU A 23 22.01 9.51 -1.19
CA GLU A 23 21.89 9.60 0.27
C GLU A 23 22.08 11.04 0.78
N ALA A 24 23.07 11.73 0.25
CA ALA A 24 23.33 13.13 0.62
C ALA A 24 22.16 14.04 0.16
N ILE A 25 21.60 13.82 -1.03
CA ILE A 25 20.42 14.50 -1.53
C ILE A 25 19.21 14.22 -0.63
N PHE A 26 18.98 12.96 -0.29
CA PHE A 26 17.87 12.56 0.59
C PHE A 26 17.96 13.23 1.95
N GLN A 27 19.13 13.23 2.59
CA GLN A 27 19.34 13.87 3.90
C GLN A 27 19.10 15.38 3.88
N GLU A 28 19.47 16.04 2.80
CA GLU A 28 19.22 17.48 2.62
C GLU A 28 17.72 17.75 2.42
N LEU A 29 17.05 17.00 1.55
CA LEU A 29 15.61 17.10 1.36
C LEU A 29 14.83 16.80 2.66
N TRP A 30 15.28 15.81 3.43
CA TRP A 30 14.68 15.51 4.74
C TRP A 30 14.85 16.66 5.73
N THR A 31 15.99 17.34 5.70
CA THR A 31 16.25 18.52 6.54
C THR A 31 15.32 19.67 6.19
N ILE A 32 15.12 19.92 4.90
CA ILE A 32 14.19 20.95 4.42
C ILE A 32 12.75 20.59 4.79
N ASP A 33 12.34 19.35 4.56
CA ASP A 33 11.00 18.87 4.96
C ASP A 33 10.73 19.11 6.44
N ARG A 34 11.68 18.77 7.28
CA ARG A 34 11.56 18.91 8.73
C ARG A 34 11.49 20.35 9.20
N HIS A 35 12.27 21.25 8.62
CA HIS A 35 12.50 22.59 9.15
C HIS A 35 11.75 23.70 8.45
N GLU A 36 11.41 23.53 7.18
CA GLU A 36 10.94 24.64 6.36
C GLU A 36 9.59 24.41 5.69
N ALA A 37 9.31 23.20 5.21
CA ALA A 37 8.27 23.03 4.22
C ALA A 37 7.15 22.05 4.56
N PHE A 38 7.38 21.01 5.37
CA PHE A 38 6.46 19.90 5.50
C PHE A 38 5.98 19.40 4.12
N PHE A 39 6.87 18.86 3.34
CA PHE A 39 6.54 18.39 1.99
C PHE A 39 5.34 17.43 2.03
N PRO A 40 4.42 17.49 1.06
CA PRO A 40 3.52 16.38 0.82
C PRO A 40 4.32 15.10 0.72
N VAL A 41 3.89 14.05 1.45
CA VAL A 41 4.62 12.79 1.63
C VAL A 41 5.08 12.15 0.31
N PHE A 42 4.36 12.40 -0.77
CA PHE A 42 4.60 11.85 -2.09
C PHE A 42 5.59 12.67 -2.96
N LEU A 43 6.09 13.82 -2.51
CA LEU A 43 6.94 14.66 -3.36
C LEU A 43 8.42 14.23 -3.41
N PRO A 44 9.11 13.91 -2.30
CA PRO A 44 10.49 13.44 -2.36
C PRO A 44 10.63 12.08 -3.06
N GLY A 45 9.64 11.19 -2.92
CA GLY A 45 9.68 9.84 -3.46
C GLY A 45 9.92 9.76 -4.97
N PRO A 46 9.14 10.44 -5.83
CA PRO A 46 9.38 10.45 -7.27
C PRO A 46 10.76 10.96 -7.67
N VAL A 47 11.32 11.91 -6.93
CA VAL A 47 12.67 12.43 -7.18
C VAL A 47 13.71 11.37 -6.82
N ASP A 48 13.60 10.72 -5.69
CA ASP A 48 14.48 9.62 -5.28
C ASP A 48 14.43 8.46 -6.30
N VAL A 49 13.23 8.05 -6.71
CA VAL A 49 13.05 7.04 -7.77
C VAL A 49 13.73 7.46 -9.08
N ALA A 50 13.62 8.74 -9.47
CA ALA A 50 14.27 9.24 -10.68
C ALA A 50 15.81 9.19 -10.59
N LEU A 51 16.39 9.49 -9.43
CA LEU A 51 17.83 9.39 -9.20
C LEU A 51 18.31 7.93 -9.32
N TRP A 52 17.56 6.98 -8.73
CA TRP A 52 17.84 5.57 -8.88
C TRP A 52 17.74 5.08 -10.32
N ASP A 53 16.72 5.55 -11.06
CA ASP A 53 16.52 5.20 -12.47
C ASP A 53 17.64 5.71 -13.36
N ILE A 54 18.11 6.96 -13.15
CA ILE A 54 19.26 7.53 -13.85
C ILE A 54 20.50 6.65 -13.63
N CYS A 55 20.83 6.34 -12.40
CA CYS A 55 22.02 5.53 -12.09
C CYS A 55 21.94 4.11 -12.66
N ALA A 56 20.77 3.49 -12.62
CA ALA A 56 20.57 2.16 -13.22
C ALA A 56 20.72 2.18 -14.74
N LYS A 57 20.18 3.21 -15.42
CA LYS A 57 20.33 3.43 -16.85
C LYS A 57 21.78 3.68 -17.25
N GLU A 58 22.51 4.48 -16.49
CA GLU A 58 23.93 4.73 -16.70
C GLU A 58 24.76 3.44 -16.55
N ALA A 59 24.43 2.61 -15.59
CA ALA A 59 25.03 1.28 -15.40
C ALA A 59 24.61 0.25 -16.48
N GLY A 60 23.64 0.58 -17.35
CA GLY A 60 23.12 -0.35 -18.36
C GLY A 60 22.32 -1.51 -17.76
N LEU A 61 21.78 -1.36 -16.55
CA LEU A 61 21.05 -2.38 -15.82
C LEU A 61 19.59 -1.98 -15.56
N PRO A 62 18.65 -2.93 -15.60
CA PRO A 62 17.33 -2.66 -15.04
C PRO A 62 17.44 -2.40 -13.53
N LEU A 63 16.61 -1.49 -13.02
CA LEU A 63 16.69 -1.02 -11.64
C LEU A 63 16.73 -2.15 -10.61
N TYR A 64 15.90 -3.18 -10.77
CA TYR A 64 15.88 -4.31 -9.82
C TYR A 64 17.22 -5.07 -9.75
N LYS A 65 17.99 -5.11 -10.85
CA LYS A 65 19.34 -5.68 -10.85
C LYS A 65 20.36 -4.73 -10.24
N TYR A 66 20.20 -3.45 -10.49
CA TYR A 66 21.11 -2.43 -9.96
C TYR A 66 21.05 -2.36 -8.42
N ILE A 67 19.88 -2.53 -7.83
CA ILE A 67 19.71 -2.57 -6.36
C ILE A 67 20.02 -3.93 -5.71
N GLY A 68 20.44 -4.95 -6.49
CA GLY A 68 20.77 -6.27 -5.98
C GLY A 68 19.62 -7.27 -6.09
N ALA A 69 19.36 -7.79 -7.28
CA ALA A 69 18.30 -8.74 -7.54
C ALA A 69 18.53 -10.08 -6.85
N CYS A 70 17.50 -10.60 -6.21
CA CYS A 70 17.47 -11.97 -5.67
C CYS A 70 16.50 -12.89 -6.44
N ARG A 71 15.71 -12.36 -7.37
CA ARG A 71 14.73 -13.09 -8.19
C ARG A 71 14.40 -12.34 -9.47
N ASP A 72 13.93 -13.04 -10.49
CA ASP A 72 13.51 -12.50 -11.79
C ASP A 72 12.00 -12.44 -11.95
N SER A 73 11.23 -13.00 -11.01
CA SER A 73 9.77 -12.99 -11.02
C SER A 73 9.20 -12.87 -9.61
N LEU A 74 8.02 -12.29 -9.53
CA LEU A 74 7.25 -12.13 -8.29
C LEU A 74 5.82 -12.63 -8.50
N PRO A 75 5.21 -13.30 -7.50
CA PRO A 75 3.78 -13.49 -7.51
C PRO A 75 3.06 -12.14 -7.42
N VAL A 76 1.93 -12.02 -8.10
CA VAL A 76 1.11 -10.81 -8.13
C VAL A 76 -0.32 -11.11 -7.75
N TYR A 77 -1.07 -10.08 -7.38
CA TYR A 77 -2.51 -10.10 -7.25
C TYR A 77 -3.11 -8.86 -7.92
N ALA A 78 -4.40 -8.88 -8.22
CA ALA A 78 -5.11 -7.71 -8.69
C ALA A 78 -5.59 -6.87 -7.49
N SER A 79 -5.22 -5.61 -7.45
CA SER A 79 -5.79 -4.62 -6.55
C SER A 79 -7.00 -3.99 -7.25
N GLY A 80 -8.18 -4.24 -6.70
CA GLY A 80 -9.47 -3.85 -7.32
C GLY A 80 -9.80 -2.38 -7.13
N ASN A 81 -10.90 -1.98 -7.72
CA ASN A 81 -11.45 -0.63 -7.59
C ASN A 81 -12.48 -0.54 -6.46
N PHE A 82 -12.87 0.70 -6.14
CA PHE A 82 -14.07 0.95 -5.34
C PHE A 82 -15.31 0.79 -6.21
N HIS A 83 -16.30 0.07 -5.69
CA HIS A 83 -17.55 -0.17 -6.39
C HIS A 83 -18.76 0.20 -5.52
N GLY A 84 -19.89 0.50 -6.17
CA GLY A 84 -21.11 0.87 -5.49
C GLY A 84 -22.04 -0.29 -5.15
N THR A 85 -21.80 -1.47 -5.73
CA THR A 85 -22.67 -2.65 -5.55
C THR A 85 -21.86 -3.92 -5.34
N VAL A 86 -22.42 -4.87 -4.59
CA VAL A 86 -21.85 -6.20 -4.38
C VAL A 86 -21.56 -6.92 -5.70
N LYS A 87 -22.47 -6.77 -6.67
CA LYS A 87 -22.31 -7.39 -7.98
C LYS A 87 -21.06 -6.93 -8.73
N GLU A 88 -20.73 -5.63 -8.67
CA GLU A 88 -19.55 -5.09 -9.34
C GLU A 88 -18.25 -5.66 -8.74
N TYR A 89 -18.17 -5.82 -7.43
CA TYR A 89 -17.04 -6.49 -6.78
C TYR A 89 -16.90 -7.95 -7.22
N VAL A 90 -18.02 -8.67 -7.30
CA VAL A 90 -18.03 -10.06 -7.77
C VAL A 90 -17.59 -10.16 -9.22
N ASP A 91 -18.15 -9.31 -10.10
CA ASP A 91 -17.81 -9.29 -11.51
C ASP A 91 -16.32 -9.00 -11.74
N GLU A 92 -15.74 -8.05 -10.98
CA GLU A 92 -14.32 -7.72 -11.07
C GLU A 92 -13.43 -8.87 -10.57
N ALA A 93 -13.76 -9.51 -9.46
CA ALA A 93 -13.03 -10.66 -8.95
C ALA A 93 -13.03 -11.84 -9.95
N LEU A 94 -14.18 -12.15 -10.53
CA LEU A 94 -14.32 -13.18 -11.57
C LEU A 94 -13.56 -12.80 -12.86
N TYR A 95 -13.55 -11.52 -13.23
CA TYR A 95 -12.77 -11.04 -14.36
C TYR A 95 -11.27 -11.33 -14.17
N TYR A 96 -10.68 -10.97 -13.03
CA TYR A 96 -9.27 -11.22 -12.76
C TYR A 96 -8.96 -12.72 -12.64
N GLN A 97 -9.83 -13.49 -12.02
CA GLN A 97 -9.70 -14.94 -11.97
C GLN A 97 -9.68 -15.55 -13.39
N SER A 98 -10.56 -15.08 -14.29
CA SER A 98 -10.62 -15.52 -15.69
C SER A 98 -9.36 -15.19 -16.49
N LYS A 99 -8.60 -14.17 -16.07
CA LYS A 99 -7.31 -13.78 -16.65
C LYS A 99 -6.12 -14.57 -16.08
N GLY A 100 -6.37 -15.49 -15.16
CA GLY A 100 -5.31 -16.29 -14.52
C GLY A 100 -4.52 -15.51 -13.46
N ILE A 101 -5.01 -14.36 -13.01
CA ILE A 101 -4.41 -13.64 -11.87
C ILE A 101 -4.70 -14.45 -10.61
N PRO A 102 -3.68 -14.78 -9.78
CA PRO A 102 -3.83 -15.75 -8.70
C PRO A 102 -4.55 -15.24 -7.45
N GLY A 103 -4.82 -13.94 -7.35
CA GLY A 103 -5.50 -13.35 -6.20
C GLY A 103 -6.12 -11.98 -6.49
N TYR A 104 -7.04 -11.57 -5.63
CA TYR A 104 -7.76 -10.31 -5.74
C TYR A 104 -7.88 -9.63 -4.37
N LYS A 105 -7.57 -8.33 -4.30
CA LYS A 105 -7.78 -7.47 -3.14
C LYS A 105 -8.95 -6.54 -3.41
N ALA A 106 -10.01 -6.68 -2.63
CA ALA A 106 -11.18 -5.82 -2.69
C ALA A 106 -11.00 -4.57 -1.83
N HIS A 107 -11.56 -3.44 -2.26
CA HIS A 107 -11.61 -2.20 -1.49
C HIS A 107 -13.07 -1.83 -1.17
N PRO A 108 -13.77 -2.59 -0.30
CA PRO A 108 -15.08 -2.15 0.15
C PRO A 108 -14.89 -0.98 1.13
N GLY A 109 -15.70 0.05 1.00
CA GLY A 109 -15.62 1.26 1.83
C GLY A 109 -17.02 1.73 2.20
N GLY A 110 -17.90 0.77 2.46
CA GLY A 110 -19.28 1.01 2.84
C GLY A 110 -19.53 0.83 4.35
N PRO A 111 -20.80 0.79 4.74
CA PRO A 111 -21.16 0.30 6.05
C PRO A 111 -20.70 -1.16 6.24
N VAL A 112 -20.34 -1.54 7.45
CA VAL A 112 -19.83 -2.89 7.78
C VAL A 112 -20.70 -4.03 7.24
N SER A 113 -22.03 -3.87 7.26
CA SER A 113 -22.95 -4.87 6.70
C SER A 113 -22.79 -5.07 5.20
N PHE A 114 -22.53 -3.98 4.46
CA PHE A 114 -22.26 -4.04 3.03
C PHE A 114 -20.91 -4.71 2.77
N ASP A 115 -19.88 -4.33 3.49
CA ASP A 115 -18.54 -4.90 3.33
C ASP A 115 -18.54 -6.41 3.62
N MET A 116 -19.24 -6.82 4.66
CA MET A 116 -19.44 -8.23 4.98
C MET A 116 -20.18 -9.00 3.89
N GLU A 117 -21.20 -8.40 3.27
CA GLU A 117 -21.89 -8.97 2.10
C GLU A 117 -20.97 -9.12 0.91
N VAL A 118 -20.16 -8.08 0.62
CA VAL A 118 -19.15 -8.10 -0.46
C VAL A 118 -18.16 -9.26 -0.25
N HIS A 119 -17.60 -9.38 0.95
CA HIS A 119 -16.62 -10.44 1.24
C HIS A 119 -17.20 -11.84 1.05
N GLN A 120 -18.42 -12.08 1.55
CA GLN A 120 -19.11 -13.35 1.37
C GLN A 120 -19.40 -13.64 -0.10
N ALA A 121 -19.98 -12.67 -0.82
CA ALA A 121 -20.37 -12.84 -2.21
C ALA A 121 -19.17 -13.10 -3.13
N ILE A 122 -18.05 -12.40 -2.93
CA ILE A 122 -16.83 -12.66 -3.69
C ILE A 122 -16.35 -14.10 -3.44
N ARG A 123 -16.24 -14.54 -2.17
CA ARG A 123 -15.79 -15.89 -1.82
C ARG A 123 -16.69 -16.97 -2.44
N ASP A 124 -18.00 -16.78 -2.39
CA ASP A 124 -18.96 -17.72 -2.96
C ASP A 124 -18.82 -17.83 -4.49
N ALA A 125 -18.48 -16.73 -5.15
CA ALA A 125 -18.34 -16.67 -6.60
C ALA A 125 -17.01 -17.26 -7.09
N VAL A 126 -15.88 -16.94 -6.45
CA VAL A 126 -14.54 -17.37 -6.92
C VAL A 126 -14.11 -18.74 -6.40
N GLY A 127 -14.84 -19.30 -5.44
CA GLY A 127 -14.53 -20.62 -4.84
C GLY A 127 -13.54 -20.52 -3.67
N PRO A 128 -13.28 -21.66 -2.97
CA PRO A 128 -12.57 -21.67 -1.68
C PRO A 128 -11.06 -21.39 -1.79
N ASP A 129 -10.45 -21.68 -2.93
CA ASP A 129 -8.99 -21.71 -3.09
C ASP A 129 -8.41 -20.43 -3.69
N TYR A 130 -9.25 -19.53 -4.23
CA TYR A 130 -8.77 -18.30 -4.81
C TYR A 130 -8.28 -17.33 -3.72
N LEU A 131 -7.09 -16.74 -3.91
CA LEU A 131 -6.52 -15.84 -2.92
C LEU A 131 -7.31 -14.54 -2.85
N LEU A 132 -7.84 -14.25 -1.67
CA LEU A 132 -8.58 -13.01 -1.40
C LEU A 132 -7.92 -12.21 -0.30
N MET A 133 -7.94 -10.92 -0.47
CA MET A 133 -7.51 -9.90 0.48
C MET A 133 -8.54 -8.78 0.51
N THR A 134 -8.52 -7.98 1.55
CA THR A 134 -9.41 -6.82 1.64
C THR A 134 -8.73 -5.64 2.29
N ASP A 135 -9.10 -4.44 1.83
CA ASP A 135 -8.60 -3.15 2.28
C ASP A 135 -9.77 -2.14 2.31
N PRO A 136 -10.42 -1.98 3.46
CA PRO A 136 -11.56 -1.06 3.62
C PRO A 136 -11.15 0.43 3.75
N VAL A 137 -9.86 0.73 3.67
CA VAL A 137 -9.32 2.09 3.69
C VAL A 137 -9.68 2.91 4.96
N GLY A 138 -9.67 2.22 6.12
CA GLY A 138 -9.36 2.92 7.37
C GLY A 138 -10.48 3.56 8.19
N ASP A 139 -11.73 3.10 8.17
CA ASP A 139 -12.81 3.79 8.89
C ASP A 139 -13.58 2.94 9.94
N TYR A 140 -13.09 1.75 10.30
CA TYR A 140 -13.77 0.92 11.30
C TYR A 140 -13.50 1.35 12.75
N THR A 141 -14.48 1.14 13.61
CA THR A 141 -14.23 1.02 15.05
C THR A 141 -13.55 -0.32 15.33
N ILE A 142 -12.94 -0.46 16.53
CA ILE A 142 -12.30 -1.73 16.92
C ILE A 142 -13.26 -2.92 16.90
N ASN A 143 -14.50 -2.72 17.36
CA ASN A 143 -15.52 -3.78 17.39
C ASN A 143 -15.97 -4.20 15.98
N GLU A 144 -16.09 -3.26 15.08
CA GLU A 144 -16.41 -3.51 13.67
C GLU A 144 -15.27 -4.29 13.00
N ALA A 145 -14.02 -3.86 13.18
CA ALA A 145 -12.85 -4.55 12.65
C ALA A 145 -12.73 -5.99 13.17
N VAL A 146 -13.00 -6.22 14.45
CA VAL A 146 -13.05 -7.58 15.01
C VAL A 146 -14.16 -8.40 14.37
N THR A 147 -15.35 -7.82 14.17
CA THR A 147 -16.49 -8.51 13.55
C THR A 147 -16.20 -8.90 12.11
N VAL A 148 -15.68 -7.97 11.31
CA VAL A 148 -15.26 -8.21 9.92
C VAL A 148 -14.11 -9.21 9.88
N GLY A 149 -13.09 -9.03 10.70
CA GLY A 149 -11.92 -9.92 10.74
C GLY A 149 -12.28 -11.37 11.02
N ARG A 150 -13.19 -11.62 11.97
CA ARG A 150 -13.71 -12.97 12.24
C ARG A 150 -14.48 -13.57 11.06
N GLN A 151 -15.14 -12.76 10.26
CA GLN A 151 -15.72 -13.24 9.00
C GLN A 151 -14.63 -13.58 7.99
N LEU A 152 -13.64 -12.71 7.81
CA LEU A 152 -12.54 -12.93 6.87
C LEU A 152 -11.76 -14.22 7.17
N GLU A 153 -11.54 -14.53 8.45
CA GLU A 153 -10.96 -15.81 8.90
C GLU A 153 -11.78 -17.01 8.41
N ARG A 154 -13.10 -16.99 8.64
CA ARG A 154 -14.01 -18.05 8.17
C ARG A 154 -14.03 -18.21 6.65
N LEU A 155 -13.86 -17.08 5.94
CA LEU A 155 -13.84 -17.02 4.49
C LEU A 155 -12.44 -17.29 3.89
N ASN A 156 -11.44 -17.59 4.72
CA ASN A 156 -10.06 -17.85 4.31
C ASN A 156 -9.46 -16.72 3.48
N TYR A 157 -9.61 -15.46 3.94
CA TYR A 157 -8.91 -14.32 3.39
C TYR A 157 -7.45 -14.33 3.86
N LYS A 158 -6.54 -13.86 3.00
CA LYS A 158 -5.10 -13.93 3.23
C LYS A 158 -4.59 -12.88 4.20
N TRP A 159 -5.10 -11.66 4.11
CA TRP A 159 -4.86 -10.58 5.06
C TRP A 159 -6.01 -9.56 5.07
N PHE A 160 -6.05 -8.79 6.13
CA PHE A 160 -6.92 -7.66 6.36
C PHE A 160 -6.07 -6.39 6.43
N GLU A 161 -6.19 -5.52 5.41
CA GLU A 161 -5.37 -4.33 5.24
C GLU A 161 -6.10 -3.09 5.75
N GLU A 162 -5.38 -2.21 6.42
CA GLU A 162 -5.80 -0.89 6.89
C GLU A 162 -7.25 -0.75 7.37
N PRO A 163 -7.71 -1.58 8.33
CA PRO A 163 -9.05 -1.40 8.93
C PRO A 163 -9.20 -0.08 9.70
N PHE A 164 -8.09 0.54 10.08
CA PHE A 164 -8.01 1.79 10.83
C PHE A 164 -7.06 2.76 10.12
N ARG A 165 -7.11 4.03 10.54
CA ARG A 165 -6.10 5.01 10.10
C ARG A 165 -4.72 4.64 10.61
N ASP A 166 -3.71 4.92 9.83
CA ASP A 166 -2.30 4.54 10.06
C ASP A 166 -1.72 5.04 11.41
N PHE A 167 -2.22 6.15 11.95
CA PHE A 167 -1.78 6.69 13.25
C PHE A 167 -2.45 6.06 14.47
N GLU A 168 -3.44 5.19 14.30
CA GLU A 168 -4.18 4.53 15.40
C GLU A 168 -3.51 3.21 15.83
N LEU A 169 -2.19 3.21 16.00
CA LEU A 169 -1.36 2.02 16.27
C LEU A 169 -1.85 1.14 17.41
N TYR A 170 -2.46 1.72 18.43
CA TYR A 170 -3.02 0.97 19.56
C TYR A 170 -4.16 0.03 19.12
N LYS A 171 -4.98 0.44 18.15
CA LYS A 171 -6.04 -0.41 17.59
C LYS A 171 -5.46 -1.58 16.79
N TYR A 172 -4.41 -1.34 15.99
CA TYR A 172 -3.70 -2.40 15.28
C TYR A 172 -3.11 -3.42 16.24
N THR A 173 -2.49 -2.96 17.32
CA THR A 173 -1.94 -3.84 18.36
C THR A 173 -3.01 -4.71 19.00
N GLU A 174 -4.18 -4.15 19.32
CA GLU A 174 -5.30 -4.88 19.87
C GLU A 174 -5.91 -5.87 18.87
N LEU A 175 -6.05 -5.44 17.61
CA LEU A 175 -6.59 -6.29 16.55
C LEU A 175 -5.69 -7.51 16.28
N CYS A 176 -4.35 -7.31 16.17
CA CYS A 176 -3.38 -8.39 16.00
C CYS A 176 -3.36 -9.39 17.17
N ARG A 177 -3.76 -8.97 18.38
CA ARG A 177 -3.90 -9.89 19.53
C ARG A 177 -5.21 -10.66 19.52
N THR A 178 -6.20 -10.13 18.83
CA THR A 178 -7.58 -10.64 18.84
C THR A 178 -7.86 -11.57 17.67
N LEU A 179 -7.27 -11.31 16.52
CA LEU A 179 -7.50 -12.05 15.27
C LEU A 179 -6.29 -12.90 14.90
N ASP A 180 -6.57 -14.01 14.21
CA ASP A 180 -5.55 -14.90 13.66
C ASP A 180 -5.16 -14.53 12.21
N ILE A 181 -6.03 -13.78 11.49
CA ILE A 181 -5.74 -13.30 10.15
C ILE A 181 -4.61 -12.26 10.19
N PRO A 182 -3.61 -12.32 9.29
CA PRO A 182 -2.59 -11.29 9.18
C PRO A 182 -3.19 -9.90 8.93
N ILE A 183 -2.69 -8.90 9.64
CA ILE A 183 -3.06 -7.49 9.48
C ILE A 183 -1.96 -6.79 8.71
N ALA A 184 -2.32 -6.16 7.59
CA ALA A 184 -1.43 -5.29 6.83
C ALA A 184 -1.78 -3.82 7.10
N ALA A 185 -0.77 -2.94 7.08
CA ALA A 185 -0.95 -1.51 7.31
C ALA A 185 0.24 -0.72 6.77
N THR A 186 0.19 0.61 6.92
CA THR A 186 1.29 1.54 6.70
C THR A 186 1.46 2.06 5.26
N GLU A 187 0.47 1.94 4.39
CA GLU A 187 0.52 2.50 3.03
C GLU A 187 0.78 4.02 3.05
N THR A 188 0.13 4.73 3.96
CA THR A 188 0.25 6.19 4.08
C THR A 188 1.32 6.65 5.07
N THR A 189 2.06 5.73 5.68
CA THR A 189 3.11 6.05 6.66
C THR A 189 4.26 6.81 6.01
N ARG A 190 4.58 7.96 6.58
CA ARG A 190 5.63 8.85 6.07
C ARG A 190 7.02 8.30 6.32
N GLY A 191 7.74 8.00 5.23
CA GLY A 191 9.18 7.76 5.24
C GLY A 191 9.61 6.50 5.99
N CYS A 192 10.78 5.99 5.62
CA CYS A 192 11.34 4.75 6.17
C CYS A 192 11.56 4.80 7.69
N HIS A 193 11.89 5.96 8.25
CA HIS A 193 12.14 6.10 9.69
C HIS A 193 10.88 5.93 10.55
N TRP A 194 9.73 6.41 10.07
CA TRP A 194 8.45 6.21 10.74
C TRP A 194 7.98 4.76 10.64
N GLY A 195 8.15 4.13 9.49
CA GLY A 195 7.85 2.71 9.32
C GLY A 195 8.64 1.83 10.26
N VAL A 196 9.95 2.07 10.41
CA VAL A 196 10.81 1.33 11.37
C VAL A 196 10.39 1.58 12.83
N ALA A 197 9.92 2.77 13.17
CA ALA A 197 9.47 3.08 14.52
C ALA A 197 8.11 2.44 14.87
N GLN A 198 7.36 1.92 13.90
CA GLN A 198 6.06 1.28 14.09
C GLN A 198 6.15 -0.25 14.20
N VAL A 199 7.27 -0.84 13.83
CA VAL A 199 7.55 -2.28 13.91
C VAL A 199 8.26 -2.63 15.21
#